data_faf2c6058c71df9e16c9b74283eea30d
#
_entry.id   faf2c6058c71df9e16c9b74283eea30d
#
_cell.length_a   1.000
_cell.length_b   1.000
_cell.length_c   1.000
_cell.angle_alpha   90.00
_cell.angle_beta   90.00
_cell.angle_gamma   90.00
#
_symmetry.space_group_name_H-M   'P 1'
#
loop_
_entity.id
_entity.type
_entity.pdbx_description
1 polymer ?
#
loop_
_entity_poly.entity_id
_entity_poly.type
_entity_poly.pdbx_seq_one_letter_code
_entity_poly.pdbx_strand_id
1 'polypeptide(L)'
;MIVCFGPGPKFKGGIAQYNTALARALKDEGAQVTIVSWTQQYPAIIPREFVDKASRSDFLEGYDIPVHYLTNWNDPRTWWSTAKAIAELKPDKVILQWYNPTQGIPLNTIARYLRRHTNAEILFDLHFVAAKEQSSLDARLTRMALRHGHSFIVHAYKTAQELKALMPEKEFKVTLDGKRANGEWSMANGETPLGHVDRPIHQSPTTIHPILKLYHPIYSLFKPDPAFDKEAWKAQHGLRKHVFLFFGFIRKYKGLHYCIEAFAELAKQRDDVSLMIVGERFWQTVDQSKLSTKLKNAVFGTLKKLFLKKADDERDYDPLAMVDSLGIRDRTLVVDRFIPNEEVPPYFQAADTIVLFYETATPSGVESLSYNFKLPAVATRVGHFPETITDGFNGYLANPKDIADMVRVMNASIEKPI
;
A
#
# COMPACT_ATOMS: atom_id res chain seq x y z
N MET A 1 8.74 -16.83 -19.16
CA MET A 1 9.17 -15.44 -18.91
C MET A 1 8.00 -14.62 -18.38
N ILE A 2 8.18 -13.96 -17.23
CA ILE A 2 7.18 -13.06 -16.63
C ILE A 2 7.78 -11.65 -16.55
N VAL A 3 7.02 -10.65 -16.98
CA VAL A 3 7.40 -9.25 -16.82
C VAL A 3 6.53 -8.63 -15.73
N CYS A 4 7.16 -8.09 -14.67
CA CYS A 4 6.52 -7.31 -13.63
C CYS A 4 6.69 -5.82 -13.94
N PHE A 5 5.61 -5.15 -14.37
CA PHE A 5 5.64 -3.71 -14.65
C PHE A 5 5.08 -2.93 -13.48
N GLY A 6 5.89 -2.06 -12.92
CA GLY A 6 5.50 -1.19 -11.80
C GLY A 6 6.67 -0.37 -11.28
N PRO A 7 6.54 0.26 -10.11
CA PRO A 7 7.68 0.88 -9.46
C PRO A 7 8.75 -0.16 -9.16
N GLY A 8 9.97 0.10 -9.67
CA GLY A 8 11.14 -0.74 -9.34
C GLY A 8 11.74 -0.36 -8.00
N PRO A 9 12.74 -1.11 -7.54
CA PRO A 9 13.30 -1.00 -6.19
C PRO A 9 13.91 0.36 -5.84
N LYS A 10 14.28 1.18 -6.84
CA LYS A 10 14.78 2.54 -6.60
C LYS A 10 13.72 3.53 -6.09
N PHE A 11 12.45 3.16 -6.09
CA PHE A 11 11.37 4.06 -5.66
C PHE A 11 10.97 3.81 -4.21
N LYS A 12 10.67 4.90 -3.50
CA LYS A 12 10.12 4.85 -2.15
C LYS A 12 8.70 4.29 -2.14
N GLY A 13 8.38 3.50 -1.11
CA GLY A 13 7.01 3.13 -0.76
C GLY A 13 6.63 1.68 -1.05
N GLY A 14 5.50 1.28 -0.45
CA GLY A 14 5.08 -0.11 -0.38
C GLY A 14 4.86 -0.79 -1.74
N ILE A 15 4.45 -0.05 -2.78
CA ILE A 15 4.23 -0.66 -4.11
C ILE A 15 5.55 -1.08 -4.76
N ALA A 16 6.63 -0.32 -4.56
CA ALA A 16 7.96 -0.71 -5.06
C ALA A 16 8.46 -1.98 -4.33
N GLN A 17 8.29 -2.01 -3.01
CA GLN A 17 8.62 -3.18 -2.19
C GLN A 17 7.76 -4.39 -2.57
N TYR A 18 6.46 -4.20 -2.76
CA TYR A 18 5.55 -5.23 -3.22
C TYR A 18 5.97 -5.81 -4.58
N ASN A 19 6.21 -4.96 -5.58
CA ASN A 19 6.60 -5.40 -6.92
C ASN A 19 7.94 -6.14 -6.92
N THR A 20 8.88 -5.70 -6.08
CA THR A 20 10.17 -6.38 -5.87
C THR A 20 9.99 -7.73 -5.19
N ALA A 21 9.15 -7.81 -4.13
CA ALA A 21 8.84 -9.05 -3.44
C ALA A 21 8.14 -10.06 -4.36
N LEU A 22 7.20 -9.61 -5.17
CA LEU A 22 6.51 -10.43 -6.17
C LEU A 22 7.50 -11.00 -7.19
N ALA A 23 8.39 -10.16 -7.72
CA ALA A 23 9.41 -10.59 -8.69
C ALA A 23 10.35 -11.65 -8.10
N ARG A 24 10.77 -11.49 -6.84
CA ARG A 24 11.58 -12.48 -6.13
C ARG A 24 10.83 -13.79 -5.92
N ALA A 25 9.61 -13.73 -5.42
CA ALA A 25 8.80 -14.93 -5.20
C ALA A 25 8.57 -15.72 -6.50
N LEU A 26 8.28 -15.03 -7.61
CA LEU A 26 8.18 -15.67 -8.92
C LEU A 26 9.52 -16.31 -9.38
N LYS A 27 10.65 -15.68 -9.06
CA LYS A 27 11.97 -16.22 -9.35
C LYS A 27 12.27 -17.46 -8.50
N ASP A 28 11.91 -17.41 -7.22
CA ASP A 28 12.06 -18.54 -6.28
C ASP A 28 11.22 -19.75 -6.72
N GLU A 29 10.06 -19.51 -7.37
CA GLU A 29 9.22 -20.55 -8.00
C GLU A 29 9.75 -21.00 -9.38
N GLY A 30 10.97 -20.60 -9.77
CA GLY A 30 11.63 -21.04 -10.99
C GLY A 30 11.28 -20.27 -12.26
N ALA A 31 10.51 -19.19 -12.17
CA ALA A 31 10.19 -18.37 -13.34
C ALA A 31 11.39 -17.51 -13.77
N GLN A 32 11.51 -17.26 -15.08
CA GLN A 32 12.33 -16.16 -15.58
C GLN A 32 11.55 -14.86 -15.38
N VAL A 33 12.11 -13.90 -14.64
CA VAL A 33 11.43 -12.66 -14.28
C VAL A 33 12.25 -11.45 -14.66
N THR A 34 11.59 -10.43 -15.15
CA THR A 34 12.17 -9.10 -15.43
C THR A 34 11.25 -8.02 -14.86
N ILE A 35 11.82 -7.03 -14.18
CA ILE A 35 11.10 -5.85 -13.75
C ILE A 35 11.25 -4.76 -14.82
N VAL A 36 10.13 -4.24 -15.31
CA VAL A 36 10.10 -3.03 -16.14
C VAL A 36 9.45 -1.91 -15.36
N SER A 37 10.08 -0.76 -15.33
CA SER A 37 9.72 0.30 -14.40
C SER A 37 9.71 1.68 -15.01
N TRP A 38 9.27 2.62 -14.20
CA TRP A 38 9.22 4.02 -14.51
C TRP A 38 10.61 4.67 -14.43
N THR A 39 10.93 5.58 -15.32
CA THR A 39 11.99 6.57 -15.14
C THR A 39 11.48 7.70 -14.23
N GLN A 40 10.19 8.06 -14.41
CA GLN A 40 9.47 9.04 -13.61
C GLN A 40 8.00 8.62 -13.49
N GLN A 41 7.50 8.48 -12.25
CA GLN A 41 6.13 8.00 -11.96
C GLN A 41 5.09 9.12 -11.92
N TYR A 42 5.50 10.34 -11.54
CA TYR A 42 4.63 11.47 -11.23
C TYR A 42 5.14 12.76 -11.83
N PRO A 43 4.28 13.79 -11.96
CA PRO A 43 4.72 15.12 -12.41
C PRO A 43 5.89 15.66 -11.60
N ALA A 44 6.92 16.18 -12.30
CA ALA A 44 8.09 16.79 -11.66
C ALA A 44 7.75 18.04 -10.83
N ILE A 45 6.56 18.59 -11.02
CA ILE A 45 6.03 19.72 -10.26
C ILE A 45 5.60 19.33 -8.82
N ILE A 46 5.31 18.05 -8.57
CA ILE A 46 4.98 17.60 -7.22
C ILE A 46 6.23 17.77 -6.35
N PRO A 47 6.16 18.57 -5.27
CA PRO A 47 7.33 18.90 -4.45
C PRO A 47 7.70 17.76 -3.51
N ARG A 48 8.07 16.61 -4.09
CA ARG A 48 8.39 15.39 -3.35
C ARG A 48 9.46 14.57 -4.06
N GLU A 49 10.36 13.98 -3.27
CA GLU A 49 11.32 12.98 -3.74
C GLU A 49 10.69 11.57 -3.69
N PHE A 50 10.46 10.98 -4.85
CA PHE A 50 9.90 9.63 -4.97
C PHE A 50 10.98 8.55 -5.12
N VAL A 51 12.21 8.95 -5.39
CA VAL A 51 13.35 8.04 -5.51
C VAL A 51 13.98 7.83 -4.14
N ASP A 52 14.23 6.58 -3.79
CA ASP A 52 15.00 6.22 -2.61
C ASP A 52 16.48 6.41 -2.91
N LYS A 53 17.11 7.35 -2.21
CA LYS A 53 18.53 7.67 -2.30
C LYS A 53 19.27 7.32 -1.00
N ALA A 54 18.54 6.81 -0.01
CA ALA A 54 19.05 6.57 1.32
C ALA A 54 19.31 5.09 1.61
N SER A 55 18.47 4.20 1.08
CA SER A 55 18.67 2.76 1.25
C SER A 55 19.88 2.27 0.44
N ARG A 56 20.65 1.38 1.04
CA ARG A 56 21.76 0.68 0.39
C ARG A 56 21.30 -0.56 -0.35
N SER A 57 20.38 -1.32 0.27
CA SER A 57 19.79 -2.50 -0.33
C SER A 57 18.56 -2.15 -1.16
N ASP A 58 18.50 -2.70 -2.36
CA ASP A 58 17.33 -2.69 -3.23
C ASP A 58 16.54 -4.01 -3.17
N PHE A 59 16.95 -4.91 -2.26
CA PHE A 59 16.41 -6.25 -2.05
C PHE A 59 16.58 -7.22 -3.22
N LEU A 60 17.40 -6.90 -4.22
CA LEU A 60 17.68 -7.79 -5.37
C LEU A 60 19.07 -8.44 -5.31
N GLU A 61 19.85 -8.17 -4.27
CA GLU A 61 21.13 -8.81 -4.08
C GLU A 61 20.98 -10.34 -4.06
N GLY A 62 21.75 -11.02 -4.89
CA GLY A 62 21.71 -12.47 -5.06
C GLY A 62 20.61 -13.00 -5.99
N TYR A 63 19.78 -12.10 -6.56
CA TYR A 63 18.76 -12.46 -7.55
C TYR A 63 19.17 -12.02 -8.95
N ASP A 64 19.12 -12.93 -9.88
CA ASP A 64 19.25 -12.63 -11.32
C ASP A 64 17.88 -12.16 -11.85
N ILE A 65 17.51 -10.92 -11.54
CA ILE A 65 16.29 -10.25 -11.96
C ILE A 65 16.67 -8.91 -12.61
N PRO A 66 16.69 -8.82 -13.95
CA PRO A 66 16.94 -7.55 -14.63
C PRO A 66 15.88 -6.49 -14.30
N VAL A 67 16.33 -5.24 -14.13
CA VAL A 67 15.44 -4.09 -13.90
C VAL A 67 15.66 -3.03 -14.98
N HIS A 68 14.63 -2.74 -15.77
CA HIS A 68 14.66 -1.77 -16.85
C HIS A 68 13.79 -0.55 -16.54
N TYR A 69 14.37 0.62 -16.35
CA TYR A 69 13.68 1.88 -16.14
C TYR A 69 13.45 2.58 -17.48
N LEU A 70 12.26 2.42 -18.07
CA LEU A 70 11.97 2.81 -19.44
C LEU A 70 10.87 3.88 -19.57
N THR A 71 9.88 3.88 -18.69
CA THR A 71 8.62 4.60 -18.87
C THR A 71 8.61 5.93 -18.12
N ASN A 72 8.42 7.04 -18.85
CA ASN A 72 8.09 8.33 -18.22
C ASN A 72 6.58 8.56 -18.30
N TRP A 73 5.95 8.90 -17.17
CA TRP A 73 4.49 9.04 -17.08
C TRP A 73 3.91 10.09 -18.03
N ASN A 74 4.66 11.13 -18.41
CA ASN A 74 4.23 12.24 -19.26
C ASN A 74 4.91 12.29 -20.65
N ASP A 75 5.68 11.27 -21.02
CA ASP A 75 6.27 11.19 -22.38
C ASP A 75 5.71 9.99 -23.16
N PRO A 76 4.74 10.21 -24.06
CA PRO A 76 4.11 9.15 -24.84
C PRO A 76 5.09 8.30 -25.67
N ARG A 77 6.22 8.86 -26.10
CA ARG A 77 7.23 8.11 -26.86
C ARG A 77 7.78 6.94 -26.01
N THR A 78 7.96 7.19 -24.72
CA THR A 78 8.44 6.16 -23.79
C THR A 78 7.41 5.05 -23.56
N TRP A 79 6.12 5.33 -23.65
CA TRP A 79 5.09 4.30 -23.50
C TRP A 79 5.13 3.28 -24.65
N TRP A 80 5.32 3.78 -25.88
CA TRP A 80 5.45 2.93 -27.06
C TRP A 80 6.77 2.16 -27.07
N SER A 81 7.90 2.81 -26.73
CA SER A 81 9.19 2.13 -26.64
C SER A 81 9.21 1.07 -25.55
N THR A 82 8.62 1.34 -24.39
CA THR A 82 8.45 0.36 -23.32
C THR A 82 7.62 -0.84 -23.77
N ALA A 83 6.49 -0.60 -24.45
CA ALA A 83 5.64 -1.67 -24.93
C ALA A 83 6.36 -2.57 -25.94
N LYS A 84 7.16 -1.98 -26.85
CA LYS A 84 8.02 -2.73 -27.78
C LYS A 84 9.08 -3.54 -27.04
N ALA A 85 9.81 -2.92 -26.10
CA ALA A 85 10.83 -3.59 -25.33
C ALA A 85 10.25 -4.80 -24.54
N ILE A 86 9.06 -4.66 -23.95
CA ILE A 86 8.38 -5.79 -23.30
C ILE A 86 8.03 -6.87 -24.33
N ALA A 87 7.51 -6.50 -25.51
CA ALA A 87 7.16 -7.49 -26.54
C ALA A 87 8.37 -8.25 -27.08
N GLU A 88 9.54 -7.61 -27.18
CA GLU A 88 10.80 -8.22 -27.59
C GLU A 88 11.30 -9.28 -26.62
N LEU A 89 10.95 -9.17 -25.31
CA LEU A 89 11.24 -10.19 -24.31
C LEU A 89 10.39 -11.46 -24.50
N LYS A 90 9.36 -11.44 -25.36
CA LYS A 90 8.44 -12.55 -25.61
C LYS A 90 7.86 -13.16 -24.32
N PRO A 91 7.25 -12.33 -23.44
CA PRO A 91 6.75 -12.84 -22.17
C PRO A 91 5.53 -13.74 -22.38
N ASP A 92 5.38 -14.74 -21.48
CA ASP A 92 4.15 -15.51 -21.34
C ASP A 92 3.11 -14.70 -20.56
N LYS A 93 3.57 -13.91 -19.56
CA LYS A 93 2.71 -13.10 -18.70
C LYS A 93 3.32 -11.72 -18.47
N VAL A 94 2.44 -10.71 -18.42
CA VAL A 94 2.81 -9.34 -18.02
C VAL A 94 1.89 -8.92 -16.88
N ILE A 95 2.47 -8.68 -15.70
CA ILE A 95 1.76 -8.22 -14.51
C ILE A 95 1.93 -6.71 -14.41
N LEU A 96 0.84 -5.97 -14.51
CA LEU A 96 0.81 -4.49 -14.46
C LEU A 96 0.29 -4.04 -13.11
N GLN A 97 1.15 -3.36 -12.32
CA GLN A 97 0.77 -2.81 -11.02
C GLN A 97 -0.16 -1.60 -11.22
N TRP A 98 -1.38 -1.68 -10.72
CA TRP A 98 -2.36 -0.60 -10.76
C TRP A 98 -2.54 0.04 -9.38
N TYR A 99 -2.12 1.31 -9.23
CA TYR A 99 -2.17 2.02 -7.94
C TYR A 99 -2.45 3.52 -8.07
N ASN A 100 -2.64 4.06 -9.30
CA ASN A 100 -2.96 5.47 -9.48
C ASN A 100 -3.63 5.72 -10.84
N PRO A 101 -4.82 6.37 -10.90
CA PRO A 101 -5.52 6.70 -12.14
C PRO A 101 -4.71 7.59 -13.10
N THR A 102 -3.77 8.41 -12.60
CA THR A 102 -2.91 9.27 -13.46
C THR A 102 -2.05 8.44 -14.42
N GLN A 103 -1.80 7.16 -14.10
CA GLN A 103 -1.07 6.22 -14.95
C GLN A 103 -1.95 5.52 -15.98
N GLY A 104 -3.23 5.86 -16.02
CA GLY A 104 -4.21 5.21 -16.90
C GLY A 104 -3.87 5.30 -18.38
N ILE A 105 -3.37 6.45 -18.86
CA ILE A 105 -3.01 6.63 -20.27
C ILE A 105 -1.75 5.83 -20.64
N PRO A 106 -0.61 5.92 -19.90
CA PRO A 106 0.55 5.07 -20.14
C PRO A 106 0.21 3.58 -20.15
N LEU A 107 -0.47 3.09 -19.10
CA LEU A 107 -0.79 1.67 -18.97
C LEU A 107 -1.79 1.19 -20.02
N ASN A 108 -2.77 2.02 -20.40
CA ASN A 108 -3.64 1.72 -21.53
C ASN A 108 -2.83 1.54 -22.83
N THR A 109 -1.86 2.42 -23.08
CA THR A 109 -1.05 2.38 -24.31
C THR A 109 -0.20 1.11 -24.34
N ILE A 110 0.48 0.80 -23.23
CA ILE A 110 1.31 -0.40 -23.10
C ILE A 110 0.45 -1.67 -23.24
N ALA A 111 -0.61 -1.80 -22.44
CA ALA A 111 -1.46 -2.99 -22.44
C ALA A 111 -2.15 -3.20 -23.82
N ARG A 112 -2.63 -2.12 -24.46
CA ARG A 112 -3.21 -2.18 -25.80
C ARG A 112 -2.21 -2.65 -26.87
N TYR A 113 -0.96 -2.19 -26.79
CA TYR A 113 0.10 -2.62 -27.71
C TYR A 113 0.39 -4.11 -27.53
N LEU A 114 0.65 -4.54 -26.30
CA LEU A 114 0.96 -5.93 -25.96
C LEU A 114 -0.16 -6.88 -26.40
N ARG A 115 -1.42 -6.50 -26.15
CA ARG A 115 -2.59 -7.29 -26.58
C ARG A 115 -2.68 -7.51 -28.09
N ARG A 116 -2.11 -6.62 -28.88
CA ARG A 116 -2.16 -6.67 -30.35
C ARG A 116 -0.94 -7.34 -30.98
N HIS A 117 0.19 -7.34 -30.29
CA HIS A 117 1.47 -7.74 -30.87
C HIS A 117 2.13 -8.91 -30.13
N THR A 118 1.51 -9.44 -29.09
CA THR A 118 2.02 -10.59 -28.34
C THR A 118 0.88 -11.53 -27.97
N ASN A 119 1.23 -12.78 -27.59
CA ASN A 119 0.29 -13.75 -27.01
C ASN A 119 0.35 -13.71 -25.47
N ALA A 120 1.01 -12.72 -24.87
CA ALA A 120 1.17 -12.62 -23.41
C ALA A 120 -0.18 -12.46 -22.71
N GLU A 121 -0.37 -13.18 -21.61
CA GLU A 121 -1.45 -12.91 -20.69
C GLU A 121 -1.17 -11.61 -19.94
N ILE A 122 -2.10 -10.64 -20.01
CA ILE A 122 -2.00 -9.35 -19.31
C ILE A 122 -2.82 -9.43 -18.04
N LEU A 123 -2.13 -9.35 -16.91
CA LEU A 123 -2.71 -9.32 -15.57
C LEU A 123 -2.60 -7.91 -15.01
N PHE A 124 -3.68 -7.37 -14.45
CA PHE A 124 -3.61 -6.18 -13.63
C PHE A 124 -3.65 -6.56 -12.17
N ASP A 125 -2.64 -6.12 -11.42
CA ASP A 125 -2.56 -6.28 -9.98
C ASP A 125 -3.06 -5.00 -9.30
N LEU A 126 -4.23 -5.08 -8.68
CA LEU A 126 -5.02 -3.94 -8.27
C LEU A 126 -4.85 -3.65 -6.78
N HIS A 127 -4.08 -2.63 -6.45
CA HIS A 127 -3.92 -2.15 -5.07
C HIS A 127 -5.13 -1.31 -4.62
N PHE A 128 -5.85 -0.73 -5.56
CA PHE A 128 -7.21 -0.18 -5.38
C PHE A 128 -7.87 0.04 -6.75
N VAL A 129 -9.19 0.21 -6.80
CA VAL A 129 -9.94 0.50 -8.04
C VAL A 129 -10.64 1.85 -7.94
N ALA A 130 -11.37 2.09 -6.86
CA ALA A 130 -12.12 3.31 -6.64
C ALA A 130 -11.76 3.97 -5.32
N ALA A 131 -11.42 5.25 -5.33
CA ALA A 131 -11.46 6.08 -4.13
C ALA A 131 -12.91 6.51 -3.88
N LYS A 132 -13.34 6.63 -2.60
CA LYS A 132 -14.69 7.11 -2.23
C LYS A 132 -15.09 8.42 -2.90
N GLU A 133 -14.14 9.17 -3.43
CA GLU A 133 -14.28 10.49 -4.04
C GLU A 133 -13.75 10.53 -5.48
N GLN A 134 -13.80 9.41 -6.21
CA GLN A 134 -13.33 9.39 -7.60
C GLN A 134 -14.07 10.41 -8.46
N SER A 135 -13.29 11.20 -9.20
CA SER A 135 -13.85 12.01 -10.28
C SER A 135 -14.31 11.10 -11.43
N SER A 136 -15.26 11.57 -12.21
CA SER A 136 -15.68 10.85 -13.43
C SER A 136 -14.51 10.60 -14.38
N LEU A 137 -13.49 11.46 -14.36
CA LEU A 137 -12.25 11.31 -15.11
C LEU A 137 -11.41 10.14 -14.59
N ASP A 138 -11.23 10.02 -13.27
CA ASP A 138 -10.47 8.93 -12.67
C ASP A 138 -11.08 7.57 -13.02
N ALA A 139 -12.42 7.46 -12.91
CA ALA A 139 -13.13 6.26 -13.30
C ALA A 139 -12.95 5.92 -14.79
N ARG A 140 -12.97 6.92 -15.68
CA ARG A 140 -12.72 6.75 -17.11
C ARG A 140 -11.30 6.29 -17.39
N LEU A 141 -10.29 6.92 -16.76
CA LEU A 141 -8.88 6.54 -16.92
C LEU A 141 -8.63 5.13 -16.40
N THR A 142 -9.20 4.78 -15.26
CA THR A 142 -9.12 3.43 -14.68
C THR A 142 -9.73 2.40 -15.63
N ARG A 143 -10.97 2.60 -16.06
CA ARG A 143 -11.65 1.69 -17.00
C ARG A 143 -10.90 1.57 -18.33
N MET A 144 -10.37 2.68 -18.86
CA MET A 144 -9.61 2.70 -20.10
C MET A 144 -8.37 1.80 -20.05
N ALA A 145 -7.64 1.81 -18.92
CA ALA A 145 -6.48 0.94 -18.76
C ALA A 145 -6.90 -0.53 -18.52
N LEU A 146 -7.78 -0.77 -17.55
CA LEU A 146 -8.14 -2.11 -17.10
C LEU A 146 -8.91 -2.93 -18.15
N ARG A 147 -9.55 -2.29 -19.13
CA ARG A 147 -10.28 -3.02 -20.20
C ARG A 147 -9.42 -3.98 -21.01
N HIS A 148 -8.08 -3.78 -21.01
CA HIS A 148 -7.14 -4.62 -21.74
C HIS A 148 -6.63 -5.82 -20.95
N GLY A 149 -6.97 -5.91 -19.64
CA GLY A 149 -6.61 -7.05 -18.81
C GLY A 149 -7.33 -8.34 -19.25
N HIS A 150 -6.60 -9.45 -19.25
CA HIS A 150 -7.16 -10.79 -19.40
C HIS A 150 -7.63 -11.32 -18.03
N SER A 151 -6.85 -11.06 -16.98
CA SER A 151 -7.11 -11.44 -15.60
C SER A 151 -6.70 -10.33 -14.64
N PHE A 152 -7.16 -10.43 -13.38
CA PHE A 152 -6.96 -9.42 -12.36
C PHE A 152 -6.56 -10.08 -11.04
N ILE A 153 -5.65 -9.43 -10.31
CA ILE A 153 -5.30 -9.76 -8.94
C ILE A 153 -5.90 -8.67 -8.05
N VAL A 154 -6.53 -9.06 -6.95
CA VAL A 154 -7.07 -8.14 -5.94
C VAL A 154 -6.70 -8.63 -4.55
N HIS A 155 -6.51 -7.70 -3.61
CA HIS A 155 -6.08 -8.03 -2.26
C HIS A 155 -7.18 -7.87 -1.20
N ALA A 156 -8.39 -7.46 -1.64
CA ALA A 156 -9.58 -7.35 -0.81
C ALA A 156 -10.83 -7.67 -1.64
N TYR A 157 -11.86 -8.23 -1.01
CA TYR A 157 -13.17 -8.44 -1.66
C TYR A 157 -13.80 -7.14 -2.13
N LYS A 158 -13.63 -6.08 -1.35
CA LYS A 158 -14.06 -4.74 -1.72
C LYS A 158 -13.48 -4.30 -3.07
N THR A 159 -12.20 -4.55 -3.32
CA THR A 159 -11.54 -4.21 -4.60
C THR A 159 -12.16 -5.01 -5.77
N ALA A 160 -12.52 -6.28 -5.55
CA ALA A 160 -13.23 -7.08 -6.56
C ALA A 160 -14.64 -6.52 -6.86
N GLN A 161 -15.38 -6.08 -5.85
CA GLN A 161 -16.69 -5.45 -6.01
C GLN A 161 -16.57 -4.12 -6.78
N GLU A 162 -15.60 -3.29 -6.43
CA GLU A 162 -15.32 -2.03 -7.13
C GLU A 162 -14.97 -2.25 -8.61
N LEU A 163 -14.18 -3.29 -8.92
CA LEU A 163 -13.84 -3.67 -10.30
C LEU A 163 -15.08 -4.09 -11.10
N LYS A 164 -15.95 -4.93 -10.51
CA LYS A 164 -17.21 -5.35 -11.13
C LYS A 164 -18.14 -4.15 -11.40
N ALA A 165 -18.26 -3.25 -10.44
CA ALA A 165 -19.05 -2.02 -10.57
C ALA A 165 -18.49 -1.07 -11.65
N LEU A 166 -17.16 -1.02 -11.80
CA LEU A 166 -16.50 -0.19 -12.81
C LEU A 166 -16.69 -0.71 -14.24
N MET A 167 -16.78 -2.03 -14.42
CA MET A 167 -16.88 -2.68 -15.74
C MET A 167 -18.05 -3.71 -15.76
N PRO A 168 -19.30 -3.24 -15.64
CA PRO A 168 -20.48 -4.13 -15.55
C PRO A 168 -20.74 -4.92 -16.83
N GLU A 169 -20.14 -4.53 -17.96
CA GLU A 169 -20.22 -5.23 -19.22
C GLU A 169 -19.32 -6.48 -19.31
N LYS A 170 -18.40 -6.66 -18.36
CA LYS A 170 -17.52 -7.82 -18.28
C LYS A 170 -18.06 -8.85 -17.31
N GLU A 171 -17.95 -10.11 -17.68
CA GLU A 171 -18.22 -11.21 -16.77
C GLU A 171 -16.96 -11.57 -15.99
N PHE A 172 -17.05 -11.54 -14.65
CA PHE A 172 -15.94 -11.83 -13.77
C PHE A 172 -16.20 -13.05 -12.90
N LYS A 173 -15.22 -13.96 -12.84
CA LYS A 173 -15.23 -15.08 -11.89
C LYS A 173 -14.14 -14.83 -10.83
N VAL A 174 -14.55 -14.68 -9.57
CA VAL A 174 -13.61 -14.58 -8.45
C VAL A 174 -13.19 -15.99 -8.04
N THR A 175 -11.87 -16.19 -7.97
CA THR A 175 -11.27 -17.40 -7.42
C THR A 175 -10.43 -17.01 -6.22
N LEU A 176 -10.52 -17.79 -5.15
CA LEU A 176 -9.57 -17.73 -4.05
C LEU A 176 -8.29 -18.45 -4.47
N ASP A 177 -7.17 -18.06 -3.91
CA ASP A 177 -5.94 -18.79 -4.09
C ASP A 177 -6.17 -20.28 -3.72
N GLY A 178 -5.64 -21.18 -4.55
CA GLY A 178 -6.06 -22.59 -4.69
C GLY A 178 -5.87 -23.51 -3.48
N LYS A 179 -5.69 -22.98 -2.29
CA LYS A 179 -5.84 -23.72 -1.03
C LYS A 179 -7.18 -23.31 -0.40
N ARG A 180 -8.22 -24.07 -0.70
CA ARG A 180 -9.43 -24.05 0.12
C ARG A 180 -9.00 -24.24 1.58
N ALA A 181 -9.02 -23.16 2.37
CA ALA A 181 -9.20 -23.31 3.79
C ALA A 181 -10.56 -24.00 3.95
N ASN A 182 -10.56 -25.21 4.51
CA ASN A 182 -11.78 -25.89 4.93
C ASN A 182 -12.39 -25.11 6.09
N GLY A 183 -13.13 -24.08 5.79
CA GLY A 183 -13.81 -23.21 6.74
C GLY A 183 -14.74 -22.28 5.99
N GLU A 184 -16.01 -22.37 6.24
CA GLU A 184 -17.01 -21.41 5.78
C GLU A 184 -16.66 -20.04 6.38
N TRP A 185 -16.24 -19.12 5.54
CA TRP A 185 -16.07 -17.73 5.93
C TRP A 185 -17.44 -17.06 5.99
N SER A 186 -18.04 -17.00 7.15
CA SER A 186 -19.12 -16.05 7.39
C SER A 186 -18.50 -14.67 7.59
N MET A 187 -18.83 -13.74 6.72
CA MET A 187 -18.53 -12.32 6.92
C MET A 187 -19.23 -11.86 8.20
N ALA A 188 -18.53 -11.10 9.06
CA ALA A 188 -19.04 -10.60 10.34
C ALA A 188 -20.32 -9.74 10.25
N ASN A 189 -20.85 -9.50 9.06
CA ASN A 189 -22.07 -8.74 8.77
C ASN A 189 -23.15 -9.51 8.01
N GLY A 190 -23.12 -10.86 7.97
CA GLY A 190 -24.20 -11.64 7.38
C GLY A 190 -24.35 -11.56 5.85
N GLU A 191 -23.41 -10.96 5.15
CA GLU A 191 -23.41 -10.93 3.70
C GLU A 191 -22.75 -12.22 3.16
N THR A 192 -23.56 -13.05 2.48
CA THR A 192 -23.08 -14.24 1.77
C THR A 192 -22.04 -13.88 0.73
N PRO A 193 -20.93 -14.64 0.60
CA PRO A 193 -20.00 -14.48 -0.51
C PRO A 193 -20.78 -14.69 -1.82
N LEU A 194 -20.93 -13.65 -2.59
CA LEU A 194 -21.49 -13.54 -3.94
C LEU A 194 -22.25 -14.80 -4.40
N GLY A 195 -23.56 -14.83 -4.13
CA GLY A 195 -24.43 -15.93 -4.48
C GLY A 195 -24.34 -16.31 -5.96
N HIS A 196 -24.44 -17.59 -6.23
CA HIS A 196 -24.72 -18.12 -7.55
C HIS A 196 -25.97 -17.41 -8.13
N VAL A 197 -25.75 -16.54 -9.11
CA VAL A 197 -26.83 -16.08 -9.96
C VAL A 197 -26.93 -17.08 -11.07
N ASP A 198 -27.86 -18.06 -10.92
CA ASP A 198 -28.33 -18.86 -12.02
C ASP A 198 -28.98 -17.95 -13.05
N ARG A 199 -28.29 -17.67 -14.14
CA ARG A 199 -28.85 -17.09 -15.35
C ARG A 199 -28.93 -18.18 -16.43
N PRO A 200 -30.04 -18.26 -17.20
CA PRO A 200 -30.19 -19.25 -18.24
C PRO A 200 -29.15 -19.09 -19.32
N ILE A 201 -28.57 -20.23 -19.72
CA ILE A 201 -27.55 -20.40 -20.74
C ILE A 201 -28.19 -20.17 -22.10
N HIS A 202 -28.24 -18.94 -22.59
CA HIS A 202 -28.41 -18.62 -24.01
C HIS A 202 -27.95 -17.20 -24.29
N GLN A 203 -26.62 -17.03 -24.40
CA GLN A 203 -25.98 -15.90 -25.13
C GLN A 203 -24.54 -16.29 -25.43
N SER A 204 -23.99 -15.81 -26.55
CA SER A 204 -22.63 -16.01 -27.11
C SER A 204 -21.53 -16.13 -26.05
N PRO A 205 -20.42 -16.85 -26.30
CA PRO A 205 -19.38 -17.08 -25.28
C PRO A 205 -18.80 -15.75 -24.80
N THR A 206 -19.35 -15.21 -23.75
CA THR A 206 -18.79 -14.07 -23.03
C THR A 206 -17.46 -14.51 -22.44
N THR A 207 -16.39 -13.81 -22.79
CA THR A 207 -15.07 -14.11 -22.22
C THR A 207 -15.11 -13.83 -20.72
N ILE A 208 -15.04 -14.88 -19.91
CA ILE A 208 -14.97 -14.78 -18.45
C ILE A 208 -13.58 -14.28 -18.06
N HIS A 209 -13.53 -13.20 -17.29
CA HIS A 209 -12.29 -12.65 -16.79
C HIS A 209 -12.02 -13.15 -15.35
N PRO A 210 -10.93 -13.92 -15.11
CA PRO A 210 -10.59 -14.35 -13.77
C PRO A 210 -10.19 -13.18 -12.87
N ILE A 211 -10.71 -13.17 -11.64
CA ILE A 211 -10.20 -12.34 -10.53
C ILE A 211 -9.59 -13.28 -9.50
N LEU A 212 -8.29 -13.17 -9.30
CA LEU A 212 -7.57 -13.86 -8.23
C LEU A 212 -7.61 -12.98 -6.99
N LYS A 213 -8.36 -13.39 -5.95
CA LYS A 213 -8.32 -12.74 -4.65
C LYS A 213 -7.17 -13.36 -3.85
N LEU A 214 -6.12 -12.60 -3.67
CA LEU A 214 -4.96 -12.97 -2.86
C LEU A 214 -4.91 -12.04 -1.64
N TYR A 215 -4.49 -12.55 -0.48
CA TYR A 215 -4.13 -11.67 0.62
C TYR A 215 -2.88 -10.88 0.26
N HIS A 216 -2.77 -9.68 0.79
CA HIS A 216 -1.54 -8.91 0.63
C HIS A 216 -0.39 -9.72 1.27
N PRO A 217 0.75 -9.94 0.57
CA PRO A 217 1.80 -10.84 1.07
C PRO A 217 2.50 -10.25 2.29
N ILE A 218 3.03 -11.12 3.13
CA ILE A 218 3.96 -10.72 4.18
C ILE A 218 5.26 -10.24 3.53
N TYR A 219 5.78 -9.10 3.97
CA TYR A 219 7.01 -8.51 3.43
C TYR A 219 8.27 -9.13 4.03
N SER A 220 8.57 -10.37 3.64
CA SER A 220 9.77 -11.11 4.04
C SER A 220 11.10 -10.50 3.54
N LEU A 221 11.04 -9.41 2.79
CA LEU A 221 12.20 -8.61 2.38
C LEU A 221 12.97 -8.06 3.59
N PHE A 222 12.23 -7.65 4.63
CA PHE A 222 12.79 -7.11 5.86
C PHE A 222 13.02 -8.22 6.87
N LYS A 223 14.26 -8.66 7.00
CA LYS A 223 14.60 -9.76 7.92
C LYS A 223 14.76 -9.23 9.34
N PRO A 224 14.10 -9.85 10.34
CA PRO A 224 14.41 -9.57 11.75
C PRO A 224 15.87 -9.93 12.04
N ASP A 225 16.54 -9.11 12.86
CA ASP A 225 17.85 -9.44 13.41
C ASP A 225 17.64 -10.35 14.64
N PRO A 226 18.13 -11.61 14.60
CA PRO A 226 17.98 -12.53 15.74
C PRO A 226 18.82 -12.11 16.96
N ALA A 227 19.83 -11.26 16.77
CA ALA A 227 20.67 -10.73 17.85
C ALA A 227 20.14 -9.40 18.44
N PHE A 228 18.99 -8.91 17.96
CA PHE A 228 18.43 -7.63 18.41
C PHE A 228 17.99 -7.70 19.88
N ASP A 229 18.64 -6.88 20.72
CA ASP A 229 18.27 -6.71 22.13
C ASP A 229 17.18 -5.63 22.24
N LYS A 230 15.94 -6.09 22.34
CA LYS A 230 14.74 -5.23 22.43
C LYS A 230 14.77 -4.32 23.64
N GLU A 231 15.14 -4.85 24.82
CA GLU A 231 15.09 -4.10 26.06
C GLU A 231 16.23 -3.06 26.12
N ALA A 232 17.42 -3.42 25.68
CA ALA A 232 18.53 -2.47 25.56
C ALA A 232 18.19 -1.34 24.59
N TRP A 233 17.56 -1.67 23.45
CA TRP A 233 17.16 -0.66 22.48
C TRP A 233 16.07 0.27 23.01
N LYS A 234 15.06 -0.28 23.71
CA LYS A 234 14.02 0.53 24.38
C LYS A 234 14.65 1.47 25.42
N ALA A 235 15.53 0.98 26.23
CA ALA A 235 16.22 1.78 27.25
C ALA A 235 17.05 2.92 26.63
N GLN A 236 17.79 2.63 25.57
CA GLN A 236 18.58 3.63 24.83
C GLN A 236 17.73 4.79 24.29
N HIS A 237 16.46 4.51 23.91
CA HIS A 237 15.54 5.48 23.33
C HIS A 237 14.52 6.05 24.33
N GLY A 238 14.67 5.74 25.64
CA GLY A 238 13.76 6.21 26.67
C GLY A 238 12.35 5.66 26.58
N LEU A 239 12.19 4.49 25.94
CA LEU A 239 10.90 3.85 25.77
C LEU A 239 10.54 2.97 26.98
N ARG A 240 9.27 2.88 27.25
CA ARG A 240 8.69 2.10 28.34
C ARG A 240 8.40 0.68 27.89
N LYS A 241 7.82 -0.12 28.79
CA LYS A 241 7.58 -1.55 28.59
C LYS A 241 6.76 -1.87 27.34
N HIS A 242 5.62 -1.19 27.16
CA HIS A 242 4.70 -1.43 26.04
C HIS A 242 4.81 -0.31 25.00
N VAL A 243 5.22 -0.67 23.79
CA VAL A 243 5.52 0.28 22.72
C VAL A 243 4.55 0.12 21.56
N PHE A 244 3.77 1.17 21.31
CA PHE A 244 2.91 1.30 20.16
C PHE A 244 3.67 1.95 18.99
N LEU A 245 3.56 1.38 17.79
CA LEU A 245 4.26 1.89 16.61
C LEU A 245 3.26 2.43 15.59
N PHE A 246 3.39 3.70 15.21
CA PHE A 246 2.87 4.24 13.95
C PHE A 246 4.01 4.29 12.95
N PHE A 247 3.83 3.70 11.75
CA PHE A 247 4.89 3.61 10.74
C PHE A 247 4.45 4.07 9.35
N GLY A 248 5.39 4.72 8.64
CA GLY A 248 5.28 5.11 7.23
C GLY A 248 4.85 6.55 7.02
N PHE A 249 4.53 6.92 5.77
CA PHE A 249 4.19 8.30 5.43
C PHE A 249 3.07 8.86 6.30
N ILE A 250 3.31 10.04 6.88
CA ILE A 250 2.31 10.76 7.65
C ILE A 250 1.32 11.40 6.68
N ARG A 251 0.11 10.82 6.62
CA ARG A 251 -1.03 11.23 5.80
C ARG A 251 -2.28 11.30 6.68
N LYS A 252 -3.18 12.24 6.40
CA LYS A 252 -4.40 12.43 7.19
C LYS A 252 -5.24 11.17 7.29
N TYR A 253 -5.47 10.49 6.16
CA TYR A 253 -6.27 9.26 6.13
C TYR A 253 -5.70 8.11 6.98
N LYS A 254 -4.39 8.16 7.32
CA LYS A 254 -3.76 7.19 8.22
C LYS A 254 -4.03 7.45 9.71
N GLY A 255 -4.70 8.54 10.03
CA GLY A 255 -5.24 8.80 11.36
C GLY A 255 -4.21 8.96 12.47
N LEU A 256 -2.99 9.49 12.18
CA LEU A 256 -1.98 9.72 13.22
C LEU A 256 -2.51 10.62 14.34
N HIS A 257 -3.34 11.62 14.03
CA HIS A 257 -3.95 12.48 15.03
C HIS A 257 -4.86 11.69 16.00
N TYR A 258 -5.64 10.72 15.51
CA TYR A 258 -6.41 9.82 16.38
C TYR A 258 -5.51 8.90 17.22
N CYS A 259 -4.42 8.41 16.63
CA CYS A 259 -3.44 7.61 17.35
C CYS A 259 -2.82 8.39 18.52
N ILE A 260 -2.42 9.64 18.29
CA ILE A 260 -1.82 10.52 19.31
C ILE A 260 -2.86 10.85 20.40
N GLU A 261 -4.09 11.18 20.02
CA GLU A 261 -5.18 11.49 20.95
C GLU A 261 -5.54 10.27 21.82
N ALA A 262 -5.73 9.10 21.22
CA ALA A 262 -6.01 7.87 21.94
C ALA A 262 -4.85 7.46 22.86
N PHE A 263 -3.60 7.60 22.39
CA PHE A 263 -2.43 7.34 23.21
C PHE A 263 -2.32 8.31 24.40
N ALA A 264 -2.64 9.59 24.23
CA ALA A 264 -2.64 10.55 25.33
C ALA A 264 -3.67 10.19 26.41
N GLU A 265 -4.85 9.73 26.03
CA GLU A 265 -5.86 9.24 26.99
C GLU A 265 -5.40 7.95 27.68
N LEU A 266 -4.78 7.01 26.96
CA LEU A 266 -4.22 5.80 27.55
C LEU A 266 -3.08 6.13 28.54
N ALA A 267 -2.23 7.09 28.20
CA ALA A 267 -1.09 7.51 29.02
C ALA A 267 -1.48 8.18 30.35
N LYS A 268 -2.72 8.68 30.47
CA LYS A 268 -3.29 9.14 31.76
C LYS A 268 -3.62 7.97 32.71
N GLN A 269 -3.85 6.80 32.15
CA GLN A 269 -4.27 5.61 32.90
C GLN A 269 -3.11 4.63 33.16
N ARG A 270 -2.01 4.74 32.38
CA ARG A 270 -0.89 3.81 32.41
C ARG A 270 0.45 4.53 32.30
N ASP A 271 1.38 4.13 33.17
CA ASP A 271 2.74 4.67 33.18
C ASP A 271 3.75 3.84 32.37
N ASP A 272 3.36 2.65 31.93
CA ASP A 272 4.21 1.66 31.29
C ASP A 272 4.15 1.66 29.76
N VAL A 273 3.56 2.72 29.15
CA VAL A 273 3.33 2.82 27.69
C VAL A 273 4.18 3.88 27.02
N SER A 274 4.60 3.62 25.79
CA SER A 274 5.26 4.58 24.89
C SER A 274 4.68 4.52 23.48
N LEU A 275 4.79 5.64 22.75
CA LEU A 275 4.42 5.75 21.34
C LEU A 275 5.67 5.99 20.51
N MET A 276 5.86 5.22 19.45
CA MET A 276 6.83 5.52 18.39
C MET A 276 6.08 6.01 17.15
N ILE A 277 6.45 7.19 16.65
CA ILE A 277 5.96 7.76 15.40
C ILE A 277 7.14 7.79 14.44
N VAL A 278 7.13 6.91 13.43
CA VAL A 278 8.27 6.68 12.56
C VAL A 278 7.84 6.85 11.09
N GLY A 279 8.35 7.87 10.43
CA GLY A 279 8.08 8.14 9.02
C GLY A 279 8.06 9.62 8.67
N GLU A 280 8.13 9.92 7.38
CA GLU A 280 8.20 11.30 6.90
C GLU A 280 6.82 11.90 6.61
N ARG A 281 6.70 13.21 6.82
CA ARG A 281 5.51 13.97 6.39
C ARG A 281 5.42 14.02 4.88
N PHE A 282 4.29 13.60 4.33
CA PHE A 282 4.14 13.40 2.89
C PHE A 282 4.40 14.65 2.04
N TRP A 283 4.02 15.84 2.51
CA TRP A 283 4.10 17.09 1.75
C TRP A 283 5.30 17.98 2.06
N GLN A 284 6.22 17.57 2.95
CA GLN A 284 7.34 18.40 3.41
C GLN A 284 8.74 17.83 3.04
N THR A 285 8.80 16.92 2.07
CA THR A 285 10.04 16.18 1.75
C THR A 285 11.05 16.94 0.90
N VAL A 286 10.74 18.14 0.42
CA VAL A 286 11.65 18.93 -0.42
C VAL A 286 12.15 20.15 0.35
N ASP A 287 13.46 20.36 0.29
CA ASP A 287 14.12 21.52 0.89
C ASP A 287 13.45 22.83 0.44
N GLN A 288 12.75 23.47 1.37
CA GLN A 288 11.98 24.69 1.14
C GLN A 288 12.86 25.92 0.99
N SER A 289 14.16 25.82 1.28
CA SER A 289 15.12 26.92 1.12
C SER A 289 15.46 27.18 -0.36
N LYS A 290 15.33 26.18 -1.23
CA LYS A 290 15.68 26.28 -2.66
C LYS A 290 14.65 27.10 -3.44
N LEU A 291 15.15 28.06 -4.21
CA LEU A 291 14.34 28.94 -5.06
C LEU A 291 13.48 28.14 -6.05
N SER A 292 14.02 27.03 -6.57
CA SER A 292 13.30 26.09 -7.44
C SER A 292 12.11 25.43 -6.75
N THR A 293 12.20 25.14 -5.45
CA THR A 293 11.12 24.56 -4.64
C THR A 293 10.02 25.59 -4.39
N LYS A 294 10.40 26.85 -4.09
CA LYS A 294 9.43 27.96 -3.92
C LYS A 294 8.64 28.20 -5.20
N LEU A 295 9.32 28.18 -6.37
CA LEU A 295 8.67 28.34 -7.66
C LEU A 295 7.74 27.16 -7.98
N LYS A 296 8.20 25.93 -7.73
CA LYS A 296 7.37 24.71 -7.88
C LYS A 296 6.14 24.77 -6.97
N ASN A 297 6.28 25.18 -5.73
CA ASN A 297 5.17 25.31 -4.78
C ASN A 297 4.15 26.36 -5.23
N ALA A 298 4.60 27.50 -5.78
CA ALA A 298 3.71 28.55 -6.31
C ALA A 298 2.93 28.05 -7.53
N VAL A 299 3.61 27.42 -8.50
CA VAL A 299 2.98 26.85 -9.70
C VAL A 299 2.08 25.69 -9.35
N PHE A 300 2.49 24.79 -8.44
CA PHE A 300 1.69 23.68 -7.96
C PHE A 300 0.47 24.18 -7.19
N GLY A 301 0.60 25.24 -6.39
CA GLY A 301 -0.52 25.87 -5.70
C GLY A 301 -1.61 26.37 -6.63
N THR A 302 -1.23 26.87 -7.81
CA THR A 302 -2.18 27.35 -8.84
C THR A 302 -2.79 26.18 -9.63
N LEU A 303 -2.00 25.20 -10.06
CA LEU A 303 -2.44 24.01 -10.79
C LEU A 303 -3.22 23.05 -9.88
N LYS A 304 -2.97 23.07 -8.58
CA LYS A 304 -3.66 22.25 -7.59
C LYS A 304 -5.18 22.46 -7.61
N LYS A 305 -5.65 23.70 -7.79
CA LYS A 305 -7.08 24.00 -7.94
C LYS A 305 -7.72 23.27 -9.13
N LEU A 306 -6.92 22.88 -10.13
CA LEU A 306 -7.34 22.17 -11.33
C LEU A 306 -7.24 20.62 -11.19
N PHE A 307 -6.28 20.10 -10.41
CA PHE A 307 -5.93 18.68 -10.38
C PHE A 307 -6.14 17.96 -9.06
N LEU A 308 -6.23 18.69 -7.93
CA LEU A 308 -6.44 18.10 -6.61
C LEU A 308 -7.75 18.62 -6.01
N LYS A 309 -8.54 17.72 -5.44
CA LYS A 309 -9.72 18.09 -4.69
C LYS A 309 -9.33 18.74 -3.36
N LYS A 310 -10.24 19.54 -2.80
CA LYS A 310 -10.06 20.23 -1.51
C LYS A 310 -9.76 19.24 -0.34
N ALA A 311 -10.23 18.01 -0.45
CA ALA A 311 -10.00 16.93 0.52
C ALA A 311 -8.56 16.40 0.56
N ASP A 312 -7.79 16.54 -0.53
CA ASP A 312 -6.38 16.10 -0.61
C ASP A 312 -5.39 17.16 -0.12
N ASP A 313 -5.89 18.32 0.36
CA ASP A 313 -5.06 19.38 0.91
C ASP A 313 -4.70 19.10 2.37
N GLU A 314 -3.59 18.39 2.53
CA GLU A 314 -3.03 18.03 3.85
C GLU A 314 -1.88 18.94 4.26
N ARG A 315 -1.71 20.13 3.63
CA ARG A 315 -0.57 21.03 3.93
C ARG A 315 -0.62 21.58 5.35
N ASP A 316 -1.81 21.80 5.85
CA ASP A 316 -2.05 22.29 7.21
C ASP A 316 -2.20 21.15 8.24
N TYR A 317 -2.01 19.89 7.79
CA TYR A 317 -2.08 18.73 8.65
C TYR A 317 -0.72 18.51 9.33
N ASP A 318 -0.61 18.96 10.58
CA ASP A 318 0.56 18.75 11.44
C ASP A 318 0.17 18.04 12.75
N PRO A 319 -0.03 16.72 12.70
CA PRO A 319 -0.37 15.96 13.89
C PRO A 319 0.77 15.87 14.91
N LEU A 320 2.03 16.08 14.50
CA LEU A 320 3.17 16.01 15.41
C LEU A 320 3.15 17.12 16.49
N ALA A 321 2.56 18.27 16.18
CA ALA A 321 2.37 19.34 17.16
C ALA A 321 1.47 18.89 18.34
N MET A 322 0.61 17.90 18.15
CA MET A 322 -0.26 17.35 19.20
C MET A 322 0.54 16.63 20.28
N VAL A 323 1.72 16.10 19.97
CA VAL A 323 2.59 15.41 20.95
C VAL A 323 2.97 16.35 22.08
N ASP A 324 3.28 17.61 21.77
CA ASP A 324 3.63 18.64 22.76
C ASP A 324 2.39 19.21 23.43
N SER A 325 1.35 19.54 22.65
CA SER A 325 0.12 20.15 23.20
C SER A 325 -0.67 19.22 24.12
N LEU A 326 -0.55 17.89 23.95
CA LEU A 326 -1.17 16.89 24.84
C LEU A 326 -0.24 16.41 25.97
N GLY A 327 0.99 16.95 26.06
CA GLY A 327 1.92 16.67 27.16
C GLY A 327 2.46 15.25 27.19
N ILE A 328 2.62 14.59 26.02
CA ILE A 328 3.10 13.19 25.93
C ILE A 328 4.50 13.07 25.33
N ARG A 329 5.25 14.17 25.25
CA ARG A 329 6.60 14.20 24.65
C ARG A 329 7.58 13.25 25.35
N ASP A 330 7.52 13.14 26.67
CA ASP A 330 8.36 12.28 27.50
C ASP A 330 8.14 10.79 27.27
N ARG A 331 7.05 10.42 26.58
CA ARG A 331 6.64 9.04 26.29
C ARG A 331 6.59 8.75 24.78
N THR A 332 7.01 9.72 23.94
CA THR A 332 6.87 9.62 22.49
C THR A 332 8.20 9.78 21.79
N LEU A 333 8.65 8.75 21.07
CA LEU A 333 9.77 8.83 20.13
C LEU A 333 9.24 9.24 18.76
N VAL A 334 9.69 10.40 18.25
CA VAL A 334 9.32 10.91 16.93
C VAL A 334 10.52 10.86 16.00
N VAL A 335 10.39 10.15 14.88
CA VAL A 335 11.38 10.03 13.81
C VAL A 335 10.75 10.52 12.52
N ASP A 336 10.79 11.85 12.28
CA ASP A 336 10.17 12.50 11.12
C ASP A 336 11.15 12.56 9.95
N ARG A 337 11.38 11.41 9.32
CA ARG A 337 12.19 11.26 8.10
C ARG A 337 11.83 9.97 7.36
N PHE A 338 12.27 9.86 6.12
CA PHE A 338 12.26 8.58 5.42
C PHE A 338 13.21 7.59 6.12
N ILE A 339 12.74 6.37 6.31
CA ILE A 339 13.50 5.29 6.94
C ILE A 339 14.09 4.40 5.84
N PRO A 340 15.43 4.35 5.70
CA PRO A 340 16.08 3.42 4.80
C PRO A 340 15.73 1.97 5.11
N ASN A 341 15.77 1.10 4.10
CA ASN A 341 15.35 -0.30 4.24
C ASN A 341 16.07 -1.02 5.39
N GLU A 342 17.36 -0.76 5.58
CA GLU A 342 18.21 -1.37 6.61
C GLU A 342 17.85 -0.91 8.03
N GLU A 343 17.24 0.27 8.16
CA GLU A 343 16.87 0.84 9.45
C GLU A 343 15.44 0.47 9.88
N VAL A 344 14.66 -0.17 9.02
CA VAL A 344 13.26 -0.54 9.32
C VAL A 344 13.16 -1.61 10.43
N PRO A 345 13.95 -2.72 10.41
CA PRO A 345 13.78 -3.81 11.35
C PRO A 345 13.83 -3.40 12.84
N PRO A 346 14.77 -2.57 13.32
CA PRO A 346 14.85 -2.19 14.74
C PRO A 346 13.56 -1.58 15.29
N TYR A 347 12.86 -0.72 14.50
CA TYR A 347 11.61 -0.11 14.95
C TYR A 347 10.49 -1.13 15.14
N PHE A 348 10.38 -2.11 14.21
CA PHE A 348 9.39 -3.17 14.31
C PHE A 348 9.74 -4.18 15.41
N GLN A 349 11.01 -4.50 15.61
CA GLN A 349 11.45 -5.42 16.65
C GLN A 349 11.31 -4.81 18.06
N ALA A 350 11.48 -3.49 18.20
CA ALA A 350 11.29 -2.79 19.46
C ALA A 350 9.82 -2.59 19.84
N ALA A 351 8.92 -2.58 18.87
CA ALA A 351 7.49 -2.40 19.11
C ALA A 351 6.83 -3.66 19.71
N ASP A 352 5.67 -3.46 20.30
CA ASP A 352 4.80 -4.52 20.81
C ASP A 352 3.48 -4.59 20.03
N THR A 353 3.04 -3.46 19.45
CA THR A 353 1.76 -3.36 18.72
C THR A 353 1.89 -2.31 17.61
N ILE A 354 1.44 -2.63 16.39
CA ILE A 354 1.31 -1.64 15.31
C ILE A 354 -0.06 -0.94 15.39
N VAL A 355 -0.07 0.39 15.17
CA VAL A 355 -1.30 1.20 15.20
C VAL A 355 -1.70 1.60 13.77
N LEU A 356 -2.92 1.21 13.37
CA LEU A 356 -3.47 1.42 12.04
C LEU A 356 -4.88 2.08 12.13
N PHE A 357 -5.00 3.20 12.86
CA PHE A 357 -6.26 3.92 13.04
C PHE A 357 -6.66 4.75 11.83
N TYR A 358 -6.68 4.10 10.66
CA TYR A 358 -6.96 4.75 9.39
C TYR A 358 -8.42 5.19 9.28
N GLU A 359 -8.66 6.30 8.55
CA GLU A 359 -10.01 6.73 8.16
C GLU A 359 -10.53 5.91 6.97
N THR A 360 -9.62 5.50 6.10
CA THR A 360 -9.90 4.61 4.95
C THR A 360 -8.70 3.71 4.74
N ALA A 361 -8.93 2.46 4.39
CA ALA A 361 -7.85 1.50 4.13
C ALA A 361 -8.07 0.76 2.81
N THR A 362 -6.99 0.70 2.03
CA THR A 362 -6.75 -0.30 1.00
C THR A 362 -5.70 -1.27 1.53
N PRO A 363 -5.50 -2.46 0.97
CA PRO A 363 -4.50 -3.41 1.46
C PRO A 363 -3.15 -2.71 1.76
N SER A 364 -2.65 -2.92 2.98
CA SER A 364 -1.60 -2.06 3.55
C SER A 364 -0.28 -2.80 3.65
N GLY A 365 0.76 -2.26 2.98
CA GLY A 365 2.12 -2.78 3.13
C GLY A 365 2.66 -2.67 4.57
N VAL A 366 2.17 -1.71 5.38
CA VAL A 366 2.56 -1.56 6.79
C VAL A 366 1.98 -2.70 7.63
N GLU A 367 0.73 -3.10 7.39
CA GLU A 367 0.11 -4.26 8.03
C GLU A 367 0.88 -5.54 7.68
N SER A 368 1.16 -5.76 6.39
CA SER A 368 1.94 -6.91 5.93
C SER A 368 3.35 -6.94 6.52
N LEU A 369 3.96 -5.77 6.69
CA LEU A 369 5.27 -5.63 7.33
C LEU A 369 5.19 -5.96 8.82
N SER A 370 4.12 -5.54 9.53
CA SER A 370 3.98 -5.85 10.96
C SER A 370 3.87 -7.36 11.20
N TYR A 371 3.16 -8.08 10.36
CA TYR A 371 3.06 -9.55 10.46
C TYR A 371 4.40 -10.26 10.22
N ASN A 372 5.27 -9.70 9.37
CA ASN A 372 6.64 -10.22 9.19
C ASN A 372 7.44 -10.18 10.50
N PHE A 373 7.18 -9.19 11.36
CA PHE A 373 7.79 -9.05 12.68
C PHE A 373 6.91 -9.61 13.81
N LYS A 374 5.84 -10.34 13.49
CA LYS A 374 4.89 -10.92 14.44
C LYS A 374 4.25 -9.89 15.36
N LEU A 375 4.04 -8.66 14.89
CA LEU A 375 3.36 -7.62 15.65
C LEU A 375 1.86 -7.71 15.45
N PRO A 376 1.06 -7.82 16.53
CA PRO A 376 -0.38 -7.66 16.45
C PRO A 376 -0.75 -6.22 16.09
N ALA A 377 -1.92 -6.04 15.47
CA ALA A 377 -2.40 -4.73 15.03
C ALA A 377 -3.55 -4.24 15.90
N VAL A 378 -3.54 -2.95 16.26
CA VAL A 378 -4.76 -2.23 16.64
C VAL A 378 -5.16 -1.35 15.47
N ALA A 379 -6.35 -1.56 14.93
CA ALA A 379 -6.79 -0.92 13.69
C ALA A 379 -8.24 -0.44 13.77
N THR A 380 -8.64 0.41 12.85
CA THR A 380 -10.04 0.80 12.71
C THR A 380 -10.79 -0.19 11.80
N ARG A 381 -12.09 -0.34 12.02
CA ARG A 381 -13.01 -1.19 11.23
C ARG A 381 -13.33 -0.57 9.88
N VAL A 382 -12.28 -0.31 9.05
CA VAL A 382 -12.42 0.32 7.73
C VAL A 382 -11.70 -0.47 6.64
N GLY A 383 -12.20 -0.34 5.42
CA GLY A 383 -11.56 -0.92 4.23
C GLY A 383 -11.43 -2.43 4.31
N HIS A 384 -10.21 -2.94 4.16
CA HIS A 384 -9.89 -4.36 4.18
C HIS A 384 -9.55 -4.89 5.59
N PHE A 385 -9.30 -4.04 6.58
CA PHE A 385 -8.89 -4.49 7.92
C PHE A 385 -9.84 -5.54 8.54
N PRO A 386 -11.19 -5.44 8.41
CA PRO A 386 -12.08 -6.50 8.88
C PRO A 386 -11.95 -7.84 8.13
N GLU A 387 -11.30 -7.86 6.95
CA GLU A 387 -11.00 -9.08 6.20
C GLU A 387 -9.71 -9.77 6.69
N THR A 388 -8.79 -9.02 7.30
CA THR A 388 -7.43 -9.48 7.64
C THR A 388 -7.17 -9.53 9.15
N ILE A 389 -7.91 -8.74 9.93
CA ILE A 389 -7.77 -8.67 11.40
C ILE A 389 -8.98 -9.29 12.06
N THR A 390 -8.71 -10.30 12.90
CA THR A 390 -9.71 -10.96 13.75
C THR A 390 -9.45 -10.57 15.19
N ASP A 391 -10.46 -9.99 15.86
CA ASP A 391 -10.36 -9.54 17.25
C ASP A 391 -9.89 -10.69 18.18
N GLY A 392 -8.81 -10.43 18.91
CA GLY A 392 -8.23 -11.37 19.87
C GLY A 392 -7.41 -12.51 19.27
N PHE A 393 -7.20 -12.52 17.93
CA PHE A 393 -6.38 -13.54 17.26
C PHE A 393 -5.09 -12.98 16.68
N ASN A 394 -5.16 -11.91 15.90
CA ASN A 394 -3.99 -11.24 15.30
C ASN A 394 -4.03 -9.73 15.43
N GLY A 395 -4.99 -9.20 16.17
CA GLY A 395 -5.17 -7.78 16.43
C GLY A 395 -6.50 -7.47 17.10
N TYR A 396 -6.81 -6.17 17.16
CA TYR A 396 -8.08 -5.65 17.69
C TYR A 396 -8.59 -4.54 16.78
N LEU A 397 -9.92 -4.50 16.61
CA LEU A 397 -10.60 -3.53 15.74
C LEU A 397 -11.41 -2.53 16.55
N ALA A 398 -11.13 -1.24 16.36
CA ALA A 398 -11.91 -0.13 16.91
C ALA A 398 -12.85 0.49 15.88
N ASN A 399 -13.90 1.15 16.35
CA ASN A 399 -14.74 1.98 15.50
C ASN A 399 -13.95 3.21 15.00
N PRO A 400 -14.10 3.59 13.73
CA PRO A 400 -13.38 4.74 13.19
C PRO A 400 -13.83 6.04 13.89
N LYS A 401 -12.87 6.93 14.19
CA LYS A 401 -13.09 8.23 14.85
C LYS A 401 -13.65 8.16 16.28
N ASP A 402 -13.63 7.00 16.90
CA ASP A 402 -14.04 6.76 18.27
C ASP A 402 -12.81 6.61 19.16
N ILE A 403 -12.40 7.70 19.80
CA ILE A 403 -11.20 7.72 20.65
C ILE A 403 -11.33 6.76 21.82
N ALA A 404 -12.51 6.67 22.45
CA ALA A 404 -12.72 5.78 23.58
C ALA A 404 -12.55 4.30 23.16
N ASP A 405 -13.08 3.93 22.00
CA ASP A 405 -12.92 2.58 21.45
C ASP A 405 -11.48 2.29 21.02
N MET A 406 -10.76 3.30 20.48
CA MET A 406 -9.33 3.20 20.17
C MET A 406 -8.49 2.97 21.44
N VAL A 407 -8.78 3.67 22.54
CA VAL A 407 -8.15 3.44 23.85
C VAL A 407 -8.44 2.02 24.33
N ARG A 408 -9.68 1.56 24.22
CA ARG A 408 -10.07 0.20 24.61
C ARG A 408 -9.24 -0.86 23.89
N VAL A 409 -9.07 -0.76 22.57
CA VAL A 409 -8.30 -1.75 21.81
C VAL A 409 -6.80 -1.65 22.09
N MET A 410 -6.26 -0.46 22.32
CA MET A 410 -4.87 -0.30 22.76
C MET A 410 -4.64 -0.95 24.11
N ASN A 411 -5.55 -0.74 25.09
CA ASN A 411 -5.45 -1.38 26.39
C ASN A 411 -5.62 -2.90 26.30
N ALA A 412 -6.57 -3.37 25.47
CA ALA A 412 -6.77 -4.80 25.25
C ALA A 412 -5.52 -5.50 24.69
N SER A 413 -4.76 -4.85 23.80
CA SER A 413 -3.51 -5.41 23.27
C SER A 413 -2.40 -5.57 24.32
N ILE A 414 -2.48 -4.83 25.42
CA ILE A 414 -1.57 -4.96 26.57
C ILE A 414 -2.05 -6.04 27.55
N GLU A 415 -3.33 -6.01 27.89
CA GLU A 415 -3.91 -6.91 28.91
C GLU A 415 -4.11 -8.33 28.40
N LYS A 416 -4.35 -8.47 27.11
CA LYS A 416 -4.55 -9.76 26.43
C LYS A 416 -3.65 -9.80 25.20
N PRO A 417 -2.32 -9.93 25.40
CA PRO A 417 -1.38 -9.97 24.29
C PRO A 417 -1.65 -11.18 23.38
N ILE A 418 -1.46 -10.97 22.07
CA ILE A 418 -1.70 -11.96 21.01
C ILE A 418 -0.37 -12.52 20.53
#